data_eefc3643fadc7ff8f64ae60c66244d89
#
_entry.id   eefc3643fadc7ff8f64ae60c66244d89
#
_cell.length_a   1.000
_cell.length_b   1.000
_cell.length_c   1.000
_cell.angle_alpha   90.00
_cell.angle_beta   90.00
_cell.angle_gamma   90.00
#
_symmetry.space_group_name_H-M   'P 1'
#
loop_
_entity.id
_entity.type
_entity.pdbx_description
1 polymer ?
#
loop_
_entity_poly.entity_id
_entity_poly.type
_entity_poly.pdbx_seq_one_letter_code
_entity_poly.pdbx_strand_id
1 'polypeptide(L)'
;MSYISFSCHTFVIRFAKSSVFCYNKPIELGKELVRRLDLQTYTLKGVDLAKQVLANGLARGYPIVLKGDPDVDGLMAWFVGAKMLQKAGYSFHSCVNTDRRHGMVEEELVKKERSWGEFDYYIPTEYHQNEIIINVDSSISAEEMLQLTSQGNFVISLDHHEVEGNPLFPNQQYWSTTEETSEGINLIGEAVLINNQYDFEPEELRFWSGTGVVLNALSKILEVEIETEWVAMHGVTLLSDVRDIENPLAREILKVTFETPLLQMPVLRKLVHVCQAEVPTAFQRFPEKLDRTFVDFSLSPYINASYQLNLSEYLFRLCIQTDFFYSLPAKTIRTRILNYMKDYLKVTELENLVILAIDVAEIPETSDSKEYNFKYTSFLGLIANQYLRDLGKTVLIAAVENGKWLRGSVRGFHSEVEYREFFEDHRFDAQGHKGAFGLVTVKGAINFPQLDKDLGILEEGATQQGLNIHVMSNLLENFDKLRELAYENEFLLSSHFHSISYSGLAYSTFAETAKKRGYEVDGMFVDSFDKELNPKNALIVPYLYGDELKLILRK
;
A
#
# COMPACT_ATOMS: atom_id res chain seq x y z
N MET A 1 44.13 -1.76 18.05
CA MET A 1 43.05 -2.18 18.98
C MET A 1 42.67 -0.95 19.81
N SER A 2 41.60 -0.29 19.42
CA SER A 2 40.98 0.75 20.24
C SER A 2 39.48 0.64 20.04
N TYR A 3 38.82 0.12 21.05
CA TYR A 3 37.38 0.00 21.16
C TYR A 3 36.76 1.39 21.28
N ILE A 4 35.92 1.79 20.35
CA ILE A 4 35.02 2.94 20.51
C ILE A 4 33.71 2.38 21.06
N SER A 5 33.49 2.61 22.35
CA SER A 5 32.24 2.31 23.01
C SER A 5 31.22 3.41 22.68
N PHE A 6 30.18 3.08 21.93
CA PHE A 6 29.00 3.93 21.82
C PHE A 6 28.13 3.76 23.05
N SER A 7 28.08 4.79 23.88
CA SER A 7 27.17 4.85 25.02
C SER A 7 25.74 5.03 24.53
N CYS A 8 24.91 4.04 24.82
CA CYS A 8 23.46 4.08 24.61
C CYS A 8 22.86 5.12 25.58
N HIS A 9 22.45 6.28 25.05
CA HIS A 9 21.69 7.26 25.83
C HIS A 9 20.22 6.82 25.83
N THR A 10 19.84 6.17 26.92
CA THR A 10 18.44 5.86 27.23
C THR A 10 17.71 7.16 27.56
N PHE A 11 16.89 7.67 26.63
CA PHE A 11 15.97 8.76 26.93
C PHE A 11 14.78 8.22 27.72
N VAL A 12 14.80 8.38 29.02
CA VAL A 12 13.63 8.17 29.88
C VAL A 12 12.78 9.44 29.83
N ILE A 13 11.69 9.41 29.06
CA ILE A 13 10.69 10.49 29.11
C ILE A 13 9.83 10.27 30.36
N ARG A 14 10.05 11.08 31.38
CA ARG A 14 9.15 11.20 32.54
C ARG A 14 7.89 11.93 32.10
N PHE A 15 6.77 11.21 32.02
CA PHE A 15 5.46 11.84 31.93
C PHE A 15 5.15 12.63 33.21
N ALA A 16 5.01 13.95 33.07
CA ALA A 16 4.44 14.78 34.13
C ALA A 16 2.98 14.34 34.35
N LYS A 17 2.64 14.04 35.61
CA LYS A 17 1.24 13.85 36.04
C LYS A 17 0.50 15.17 35.87
N SER A 18 -0.23 15.32 34.79
CA SER A 18 -1.23 16.37 34.63
C SER A 18 -2.62 15.77 34.54
N SER A 19 -3.40 16.11 35.55
CA SER A 19 -4.87 16.16 35.65
C SER A 19 -5.70 15.23 34.76
N VAL A 20 -6.34 14.27 35.40
CA VAL A 20 -7.47 13.51 34.88
C VAL A 20 -8.63 14.50 34.59
N PHE A 21 -8.74 14.96 33.36
CA PHE A 21 -9.95 15.58 32.85
C PHE A 21 -10.83 14.48 32.21
N CYS A 22 -12.07 14.41 32.65
CA CYS A 22 -13.08 13.50 32.17
C CYS A 22 -13.30 13.63 30.65
N TYR A 23 -12.73 12.71 29.86
CA TYR A 23 -12.96 12.58 28.41
C TYR A 23 -13.94 11.43 28.11
N ASN A 24 -15.20 11.54 28.58
CA ASN A 24 -16.22 10.55 28.20
C ASN A 24 -16.92 10.86 26.86
N LYS A 25 -16.86 12.10 26.35
CA LYS A 25 -17.52 12.47 25.09
C LYS A 25 -16.84 12.01 23.78
N PRO A 26 -15.49 11.93 23.65
CA PRO A 26 -14.86 11.51 22.39
C PRO A 26 -15.00 10.03 22.06
N ILE A 27 -15.11 9.15 23.08
CA ILE A 27 -15.22 7.70 22.88
C ILE A 27 -16.53 7.32 22.18
N GLU A 28 -17.57 8.12 22.36
CA GLU A 28 -18.88 7.88 21.73
C GLU A 28 -18.89 8.24 20.24
N LEU A 29 -18.12 9.25 19.82
CA LEU A 29 -18.13 9.74 18.43
C LEU A 29 -17.67 8.67 17.43
N GLY A 30 -16.51 8.07 17.64
CA GLY A 30 -15.98 7.03 16.75
C GLY A 30 -16.92 5.81 16.66
N LYS A 31 -17.46 5.36 17.78
CA LYS A 31 -18.44 4.25 17.80
C LYS A 31 -19.74 4.61 17.09
N GLU A 32 -20.20 5.86 17.22
CA GLU A 32 -21.40 6.32 16.54
C GLU A 32 -21.20 6.41 15.04
N LEU A 33 -20.04 6.92 14.58
CA LEU A 33 -19.68 6.95 13.17
C LEU A 33 -19.66 5.53 12.57
N VAL A 34 -19.03 4.56 13.24
CA VAL A 34 -19.02 3.16 12.79
C VAL A 34 -20.41 2.55 12.74
N ARG A 35 -21.29 2.84 13.72
CA ARG A 35 -22.68 2.35 13.68
C ARG A 35 -23.47 2.93 12.52
N ARG A 36 -23.22 4.18 12.12
CA ARG A 36 -23.87 4.81 10.96
C ARG A 36 -23.44 4.20 9.63
N LEU A 37 -22.21 3.67 9.56
CA LEU A 37 -21.70 3.03 8.34
C LEU A 37 -22.44 1.74 7.99
N ASP A 38 -23.06 1.11 8.95
CA ASP A 38 -23.79 -0.17 8.82
C ASP A 38 -23.09 -1.21 7.91
N LEU A 39 -21.77 -1.33 8.09
CA LEU A 39 -20.92 -2.26 7.31
C LEU A 39 -21.38 -3.71 7.41
N GLN A 40 -22.25 -4.01 8.39
CA GLN A 40 -22.80 -5.35 8.59
C GLN A 40 -23.96 -5.67 7.62
N THR A 41 -24.59 -4.68 6.99
CA THR A 41 -25.62 -4.92 5.97
C THR A 41 -25.04 -5.54 4.71
N TYR A 42 -23.80 -5.21 4.38
CA TYR A 42 -23.12 -5.80 3.24
C TYR A 42 -22.51 -7.14 3.62
N THR A 43 -22.77 -8.18 2.84
CA THR A 43 -22.17 -9.50 3.03
C THR A 43 -21.59 -9.97 1.70
N LEU A 44 -20.27 -10.08 1.65
CA LEU A 44 -19.58 -10.69 0.51
C LEU A 44 -19.98 -12.16 0.40
N LYS A 45 -20.14 -12.63 -0.83
CA LYS A 45 -20.44 -14.04 -1.08
C LYS A 45 -19.26 -14.92 -0.69
N GLY A 46 -19.57 -16.16 -0.31
CA GLY A 46 -18.55 -17.10 0.15
C GLY A 46 -18.36 -17.11 1.68
N VAL A 47 -18.93 -16.16 2.44
CA VAL A 47 -18.80 -16.11 3.91
C VAL A 47 -19.29 -17.40 4.57
N ASP A 48 -20.42 -17.95 4.14
CA ASP A 48 -20.94 -19.21 4.72
C ASP A 48 -20.06 -20.42 4.34
N LEU A 49 -19.52 -20.44 3.12
CA LEU A 49 -18.53 -21.43 2.73
C LEU A 49 -17.25 -21.32 3.57
N ALA A 50 -16.79 -20.10 3.83
CA ALA A 50 -15.61 -19.88 4.67
C ALA A 50 -15.84 -20.32 6.12
N LYS A 51 -17.04 -20.12 6.68
CA LYS A 51 -17.42 -20.69 7.99
C LYS A 51 -17.30 -22.23 7.98
N GLN A 52 -17.77 -22.85 6.91
CA GLN A 52 -17.68 -24.31 6.75
C GLN A 52 -16.22 -24.77 6.64
N VAL A 53 -15.40 -24.11 5.79
CA VAL A 53 -13.96 -24.42 5.63
C VAL A 53 -13.23 -24.30 6.97
N LEU A 54 -13.47 -23.20 7.71
CA LEU A 54 -12.91 -23.01 9.05
C LEU A 54 -13.32 -24.12 10.01
N ALA A 55 -14.63 -24.44 10.08
CA ALA A 55 -15.16 -25.47 10.96
C ALA A 55 -14.58 -26.86 10.65
N ASN A 56 -14.46 -27.21 9.38
CA ASN A 56 -13.89 -28.48 8.94
C ASN A 56 -12.40 -28.62 9.32
N GLY A 57 -11.61 -27.55 9.15
CA GLY A 57 -10.22 -27.52 9.57
C GLY A 57 -10.05 -27.62 11.09
N LEU A 58 -10.85 -26.87 11.84
CA LEU A 58 -10.86 -26.90 13.32
C LEU A 58 -11.28 -28.28 13.87
N ALA A 59 -12.26 -28.95 13.25
CA ALA A 59 -12.67 -30.29 13.63
C ALA A 59 -11.55 -31.33 13.48
N ARG A 60 -10.55 -31.05 12.64
CA ARG A 60 -9.33 -31.88 12.48
C ARG A 60 -8.22 -31.49 13.45
N GLY A 61 -8.40 -30.43 14.23
CA GLY A 61 -7.37 -29.92 15.14
C GLY A 61 -6.20 -29.22 14.44
N TYR A 62 -6.42 -28.72 13.24
CA TYR A 62 -5.35 -28.06 12.46
C TYR A 62 -5.04 -26.66 13.01
N PRO A 63 -3.77 -26.25 13.03
CA PRO A 63 -3.38 -24.91 13.44
C PRO A 63 -3.83 -23.86 12.40
N ILE A 64 -4.08 -22.64 12.89
CA ILE A 64 -4.41 -21.50 12.04
C ILE A 64 -3.10 -20.77 11.69
N VAL A 65 -2.92 -20.46 10.41
CA VAL A 65 -1.88 -19.57 9.89
C VAL A 65 -2.56 -18.35 9.29
N LEU A 66 -2.19 -17.16 9.77
CA LEU A 66 -2.61 -15.88 9.20
C LEU A 66 -1.50 -15.32 8.34
N LYS A 67 -1.75 -15.20 7.04
CA LYS A 67 -0.78 -14.73 6.04
C LYS A 67 -1.24 -13.39 5.46
N GLY A 68 -0.32 -12.42 5.34
CA GLY A 68 -0.58 -11.09 4.76
C GLY A 68 0.45 -10.70 3.70
N ASP A 69 0.10 -9.74 2.87
CA ASP A 69 0.99 -9.14 1.89
C ASP A 69 1.94 -8.10 2.51
N PRO A 70 3.16 -7.90 1.98
CA PRO A 70 4.12 -6.95 2.53
C PRO A 70 3.95 -5.52 1.97
N ASP A 71 2.81 -4.90 2.22
CA ASP A 71 2.57 -3.48 1.95
C ASP A 71 1.66 -2.84 3.02
N VAL A 72 1.10 -1.66 2.75
CA VAL A 72 0.27 -0.95 3.74
C VAL A 72 -1.05 -1.66 3.95
N ASP A 73 -1.72 -2.07 2.86
CA ASP A 73 -3.01 -2.74 2.95
C ASP A 73 -2.86 -4.12 3.58
N GLY A 74 -1.87 -4.92 3.13
CA GLY A 74 -1.58 -6.22 3.70
C GLY A 74 -1.22 -6.17 5.19
N LEU A 75 -0.46 -5.15 5.66
CA LEU A 75 -0.18 -4.97 7.09
C LEU A 75 -1.45 -4.68 7.88
N MET A 76 -2.30 -3.77 7.39
CA MET A 76 -3.54 -3.40 8.08
C MET A 76 -4.54 -4.56 8.06
N ALA A 77 -4.70 -5.23 6.92
CA ALA A 77 -5.54 -6.42 6.76
C ALA A 77 -5.11 -7.53 7.72
N TRP A 78 -3.79 -7.81 7.76
CA TRP A 78 -3.21 -8.79 8.68
C TRP A 78 -3.46 -8.40 10.14
N PHE A 79 -3.22 -7.14 10.52
CA PHE A 79 -3.43 -6.69 11.89
C PHE A 79 -4.91 -6.83 12.30
N VAL A 80 -5.84 -6.39 11.45
CA VAL A 80 -7.29 -6.51 11.69
C VAL A 80 -7.67 -7.98 11.85
N GLY A 81 -7.19 -8.85 10.95
CA GLY A 81 -7.40 -10.30 11.02
C GLY A 81 -6.85 -10.91 12.31
N ALA A 82 -5.62 -10.54 12.70
CA ALA A 82 -4.99 -10.99 13.95
C ALA A 82 -5.83 -10.60 15.18
N LYS A 83 -6.33 -9.37 15.23
CA LYS A 83 -7.17 -8.88 16.33
C LYS A 83 -8.54 -9.57 16.37
N MET A 84 -9.13 -9.84 15.21
CA MET A 84 -10.39 -10.60 15.14
C MET A 84 -10.21 -12.05 15.62
N LEU A 85 -9.13 -12.73 15.20
CA LEU A 85 -8.81 -14.08 15.69
C LEU A 85 -8.59 -14.11 17.21
N GLN A 86 -7.81 -13.15 17.73
CA GLN A 86 -7.61 -13.01 19.18
C GLN A 86 -8.92 -12.77 19.94
N LYS A 87 -9.78 -11.91 19.41
CA LYS A 87 -11.09 -11.59 20.01
C LYS A 87 -12.05 -12.79 19.98
N ALA A 88 -11.97 -13.62 18.95
CA ALA A 88 -12.69 -14.89 18.83
C ALA A 88 -12.08 -16.03 19.67
N GLY A 89 -10.94 -15.81 20.31
CA GLY A 89 -10.27 -16.79 21.17
C GLY A 89 -9.40 -17.80 20.45
N TYR A 90 -9.04 -17.57 19.19
CA TYR A 90 -8.16 -18.45 18.42
C TYR A 90 -6.68 -18.09 18.60
N SER A 91 -5.85 -19.12 18.71
CA SER A 91 -4.40 -19.02 18.56
C SER A 91 -4.02 -19.20 17.09
N PHE A 92 -3.03 -18.49 16.60
CA PHE A 92 -2.58 -18.57 15.22
C PHE A 92 -1.08 -18.29 15.10
N HIS A 93 -0.48 -18.76 14.03
CA HIS A 93 0.85 -18.38 13.57
C HIS A 93 0.74 -17.28 12.53
N SER A 94 1.73 -16.39 12.47
CA SER A 94 1.77 -15.31 11.50
C SER A 94 2.82 -15.56 10.44
N CYS A 95 2.48 -15.20 9.20
CA CYS A 95 3.34 -15.34 8.04
C CYS A 95 3.19 -14.10 7.14
N VAL A 96 4.25 -13.71 6.45
CA VAL A 96 4.20 -12.66 5.42
C VAL A 96 5.22 -12.94 4.33
N ASN A 97 4.88 -12.63 3.09
CA ASN A 97 5.82 -12.76 1.99
C ASN A 97 6.98 -11.76 2.16
N THR A 98 8.21 -12.25 2.06
CA THR A 98 9.40 -11.41 2.29
C THR A 98 9.90 -10.72 1.02
N ASP A 99 9.54 -11.20 -0.15
CA ASP A 99 10.04 -10.71 -1.44
C ASP A 99 9.00 -9.96 -2.28
N ARG A 100 7.88 -9.58 -1.67
CA ARG A 100 6.78 -8.86 -2.32
C ARG A 100 6.17 -9.61 -3.51
N ARG A 101 6.13 -10.91 -3.47
CA ARG A 101 5.36 -11.74 -4.39
C ARG A 101 3.99 -12.03 -3.78
N HIS A 102 2.95 -11.93 -4.59
CA HIS A 102 1.63 -12.43 -4.23
C HIS A 102 1.62 -13.96 -4.26
N GLY A 103 0.61 -14.56 -3.64
CA GLY A 103 0.43 -16.00 -3.63
C GLY A 103 1.16 -16.71 -2.49
N MET A 104 1.17 -18.04 -2.56
CA MET A 104 1.77 -18.93 -1.56
C MET A 104 3.19 -19.27 -1.95
N VAL A 105 4.13 -18.41 -1.56
CA VAL A 105 5.55 -18.61 -1.83
C VAL A 105 6.15 -19.56 -0.80
N GLU A 106 7.10 -20.40 -1.21
CA GLU A 106 7.95 -21.19 -0.30
C GLU A 106 8.70 -20.25 0.66
N GLU A 107 8.65 -20.54 1.93
CA GLU A 107 9.18 -19.70 2.99
C GLU A 107 10.00 -20.55 4.00
N GLU A 108 10.90 -19.92 4.71
CA GLU A 108 11.75 -20.54 5.74
C GLU A 108 11.45 -19.99 7.12
N LEU A 109 11.57 -20.83 8.16
CA LEU A 109 11.59 -20.34 9.53
C LEU A 109 12.93 -19.66 9.80
N VAL A 110 12.90 -18.36 10.02
CA VAL A 110 14.10 -17.56 10.30
C VAL A 110 14.03 -16.96 11.69
N LYS A 111 15.04 -17.24 12.49
CA LYS A 111 15.34 -16.50 13.71
C LYS A 111 16.33 -15.39 13.39
N LYS A 112 15.96 -14.15 13.64
CA LYS A 112 16.84 -13.00 13.46
C LYS A 112 17.07 -12.31 14.79
N GLU A 113 18.33 -12.23 15.23
CA GLU A 113 18.73 -11.30 16.28
C GLU A 113 18.98 -9.92 15.70
N ARG A 114 18.27 -8.94 16.21
CA ARG A 114 18.43 -7.54 15.82
C ARG A 114 18.52 -6.65 17.06
N SER A 115 18.81 -5.38 16.88
CA SER A 115 18.92 -4.40 17.98
C SER A 115 17.67 -4.28 18.85
N TRP A 116 16.52 -4.69 18.37
CA TRP A 116 15.23 -4.73 19.11
C TRP A 116 14.93 -6.11 19.73
N GLY A 117 15.87 -7.05 19.75
CA GLY A 117 15.74 -8.38 20.31
C GLY A 117 15.43 -9.46 19.29
N GLU A 118 15.38 -10.70 19.78
CA GLU A 118 15.02 -11.86 19.00
C GLU A 118 13.51 -11.92 18.77
N PHE A 119 13.10 -12.22 17.57
CA PHE A 119 11.71 -12.42 17.18
C PHE A 119 11.62 -13.64 16.27
N ASP A 120 10.81 -14.62 16.68
CA ASP A 120 10.51 -15.76 15.85
C ASP A 120 9.51 -15.36 14.78
N TYR A 121 9.98 -15.33 13.56
CA TYR A 121 9.21 -15.01 12.40
C TYR A 121 9.11 -16.25 11.54
N TYR A 122 7.88 -16.76 11.40
CA TYR A 122 7.63 -18.00 10.70
C TYR A 122 7.58 -17.76 9.19
N ILE A 123 8.60 -18.22 8.48
CA ILE A 123 8.68 -18.22 7.03
C ILE A 123 8.83 -19.71 6.63
N PRO A 124 7.76 -20.42 6.29
CA PRO A 124 7.85 -21.84 5.99
C PRO A 124 8.72 -22.10 4.75
N THR A 125 9.61 -23.11 4.84
CA THR A 125 10.42 -23.59 3.70
C THR A 125 9.70 -24.58 2.82
N GLU A 126 8.64 -25.17 3.36
CA GLU A 126 7.85 -26.18 2.70
C GLU A 126 6.42 -25.68 2.53
N TYR A 127 5.72 -26.23 1.55
CA TYR A 127 4.30 -25.96 1.39
C TYR A 127 3.56 -26.32 2.68
N HIS A 128 2.65 -25.45 3.08
CA HIS A 128 1.74 -25.69 4.18
C HIS A 128 1.05 -27.05 4.06
N GLN A 129 0.99 -27.81 5.12
CA GLN A 129 0.33 -29.11 5.16
C GLN A 129 -0.52 -29.25 6.41
N ASN A 130 -1.78 -29.64 6.23
CA ASN A 130 -2.70 -29.86 7.34
C ASN A 130 -2.87 -28.62 8.23
N GLU A 131 -3.07 -27.48 7.61
CA GLU A 131 -3.24 -26.19 8.26
C GLU A 131 -4.54 -25.51 7.82
N ILE A 132 -5.01 -24.58 8.64
CA ILE A 132 -6.05 -23.62 8.27
C ILE A 132 -5.34 -22.33 7.88
N ILE A 133 -5.34 -22.00 6.60
CA ILE A 133 -4.65 -20.81 6.08
C ILE A 133 -5.68 -19.71 5.88
N ILE A 134 -5.53 -18.59 6.60
CA ILE A 134 -6.27 -17.37 6.35
C ILE A 134 -5.32 -16.42 5.65
N ASN A 135 -5.47 -16.29 4.34
CA ASN A 135 -4.68 -15.41 3.50
C ASN A 135 -5.43 -14.08 3.31
N VAL A 136 -4.76 -12.96 3.53
CA VAL A 136 -5.36 -11.63 3.45
C VAL A 136 -4.55 -10.75 2.52
N ASP A 137 -5.26 -10.04 1.63
CA ASP A 137 -4.68 -9.05 0.72
C ASP A 137 -3.55 -9.62 -0.17
N SER A 138 -3.71 -10.85 -0.64
CA SER A 138 -2.73 -11.49 -1.53
C SER A 138 -3.42 -12.47 -2.45
N SER A 139 -3.25 -12.28 -3.74
CA SER A 139 -3.86 -13.14 -4.76
C SER A 139 -3.30 -14.55 -4.71
N ILE A 140 -4.19 -15.52 -4.74
CA ILE A 140 -3.84 -16.95 -4.89
C ILE A 140 -4.49 -17.46 -6.17
N SER A 141 -3.71 -18.05 -7.05
CA SER A 141 -4.22 -18.63 -8.29
C SER A 141 -5.06 -19.89 -8.05
N ALA A 142 -5.91 -20.26 -9.02
CA ALA A 142 -6.69 -21.48 -8.95
C ALA A 142 -5.80 -22.75 -8.86
N GLU A 143 -4.63 -22.74 -9.49
CA GLU A 143 -3.66 -23.83 -9.43
C GLU A 143 -3.07 -23.96 -8.03
N GLU A 144 -2.69 -22.84 -7.40
CA GLU A 144 -2.22 -22.84 -6.02
C GLU A 144 -3.30 -23.29 -5.04
N MET A 145 -4.56 -22.88 -5.24
CA MET A 145 -5.69 -23.36 -4.42
C MET A 145 -5.84 -24.88 -4.49
N LEU A 146 -5.75 -25.46 -5.69
CA LEU A 146 -5.80 -26.93 -5.89
C LEU A 146 -4.59 -27.62 -5.24
N GLN A 147 -3.41 -27.04 -5.38
CA GLN A 147 -2.20 -27.57 -4.76
C GLN A 147 -2.32 -27.57 -3.22
N LEU A 148 -2.74 -26.46 -2.63
CA LEU A 148 -2.91 -26.33 -1.17
C LEU A 148 -3.94 -27.33 -0.64
N THR A 149 -5.09 -27.47 -1.32
CA THR A 149 -6.13 -28.43 -0.90
C THR A 149 -5.65 -29.88 -1.03
N SER A 150 -4.84 -30.20 -2.04
CA SER A 150 -4.25 -31.53 -2.19
C SER A 150 -3.25 -31.91 -1.08
N GLN A 151 -2.70 -30.91 -0.42
CA GLN A 151 -1.81 -31.05 0.74
C GLN A 151 -2.54 -31.09 2.08
N GLY A 152 -3.86 -31.15 2.06
CA GLY A 152 -4.70 -31.25 3.25
C GLY A 152 -5.02 -29.93 3.93
N ASN A 153 -4.77 -28.80 3.26
CA ASN A 153 -5.04 -27.50 3.85
C ASN A 153 -6.50 -27.06 3.68
N PHE A 154 -6.94 -26.22 4.60
CA PHE A 154 -8.22 -25.52 4.60
C PHE A 154 -7.95 -24.03 4.43
N VAL A 155 -8.24 -23.47 3.23
CA VAL A 155 -7.80 -22.13 2.85
C VAL A 155 -8.98 -21.18 2.78
N ILE A 156 -8.85 -20.03 3.45
CA ILE A 156 -9.76 -18.88 3.35
C ILE A 156 -8.94 -17.72 2.83
N SER A 157 -9.12 -17.36 1.56
CA SER A 157 -8.46 -16.20 0.95
C SER A 157 -9.42 -15.01 0.90
N LEU A 158 -8.98 -13.89 1.45
CA LEU A 158 -9.71 -12.63 1.54
C LEU A 158 -8.92 -11.58 0.77
N ASP A 159 -9.37 -11.26 -0.43
CA ASP A 159 -8.58 -10.47 -1.40
C ASP A 159 -9.44 -9.46 -2.16
N HIS A 160 -8.81 -8.49 -2.80
CA HIS A 160 -9.45 -7.43 -3.57
C HIS A 160 -8.78 -7.19 -4.93
N HIS A 161 -7.73 -7.93 -5.25
CA HIS A 161 -7.07 -7.85 -6.54
C HIS A 161 -7.98 -8.38 -7.66
N GLU A 162 -7.67 -8.01 -8.91
CA GLU A 162 -8.37 -8.55 -10.07
C GLU A 162 -8.32 -10.09 -10.04
N VAL A 163 -9.48 -10.70 -10.19
CA VAL A 163 -9.57 -12.16 -10.20
C VAL A 163 -9.11 -12.65 -11.57
N GLU A 164 -7.94 -13.27 -11.63
CA GLU A 164 -7.52 -14.03 -12.80
C GLU A 164 -8.44 -15.23 -12.94
N GLY A 165 -9.51 -15.06 -13.72
CA GLY A 165 -10.50 -16.10 -13.92
C GLY A 165 -9.90 -17.31 -14.63
N ASN A 166 -10.14 -18.52 -14.12
CA ASN A 166 -10.04 -19.70 -14.95
C ASN A 166 -11.00 -19.51 -16.14
N PRO A 167 -10.53 -19.48 -17.40
CA PRO A 167 -11.38 -19.28 -18.58
C PRO A 167 -12.56 -20.24 -18.66
N LEU A 168 -12.45 -21.42 -18.03
CA LEU A 168 -13.51 -22.44 -17.96
C LEU A 168 -14.49 -22.18 -16.80
N PHE A 169 -14.06 -21.51 -15.73
CA PHE A 169 -14.84 -21.24 -14.53
C PHE A 169 -14.55 -19.84 -13.97
N PRO A 170 -14.93 -18.77 -14.67
CA PRO A 170 -14.55 -17.40 -14.32
C PRO A 170 -15.07 -16.94 -12.94
N ASN A 171 -16.07 -17.62 -12.39
CA ASN A 171 -16.71 -17.28 -11.10
C ASN A 171 -16.47 -18.35 -10.04
N GLN A 172 -15.42 -19.15 -10.17
CA GLN A 172 -15.12 -20.19 -9.20
C GLN A 172 -14.59 -19.56 -7.90
N GLN A 173 -15.29 -19.80 -6.82
CA GLN A 173 -14.90 -19.35 -5.46
C GLN A 173 -14.48 -20.49 -4.54
N TYR A 174 -14.74 -21.75 -4.89
CA TYR A 174 -14.55 -22.88 -4.00
C TYR A 174 -13.81 -24.02 -4.72
N TRP A 175 -12.86 -24.61 -4.00
CA TRP A 175 -12.06 -25.76 -4.42
C TRP A 175 -12.09 -26.82 -3.33
N SER A 176 -12.09 -28.08 -3.69
CA SER A 176 -11.97 -29.18 -2.76
C SER A 176 -11.18 -30.33 -3.38
N THR A 177 -10.40 -30.98 -2.55
CA THR A 177 -9.72 -32.23 -2.90
C THR A 177 -10.28 -33.37 -2.07
N THR A 178 -10.62 -34.47 -2.72
CA THR A 178 -11.18 -35.67 -2.10
C THR A 178 -10.39 -36.89 -2.52
N GLU A 179 -10.38 -37.92 -1.68
CA GLU A 179 -9.80 -39.22 -1.94
C GLU A 179 -10.86 -40.33 -1.81
N GLU A 180 -10.92 -41.20 -2.77
CA GLU A 180 -11.76 -42.41 -2.67
C GLU A 180 -11.08 -43.44 -1.76
N THR A 181 -11.78 -43.88 -0.73
CA THR A 181 -11.34 -44.92 0.19
C THR A 181 -12.31 -46.11 0.19
N SER A 182 -11.93 -47.20 0.81
CA SER A 182 -12.84 -48.34 0.99
C SER A 182 -14.09 -48.03 1.83
N GLU A 183 -14.06 -46.94 2.59
CA GLU A 183 -15.17 -46.48 3.46
C GLU A 183 -16.02 -45.37 2.82
N GLY A 184 -15.63 -44.90 1.64
CA GLY A 184 -16.32 -43.82 0.90
C GLY A 184 -15.38 -42.70 0.44
N ILE A 185 -15.97 -41.57 0.11
CA ILE A 185 -15.23 -40.37 -0.29
C ILE A 185 -14.77 -39.63 0.96
N ASN A 186 -13.47 -39.44 1.11
CA ASN A 186 -12.86 -38.67 2.19
C ASN A 186 -12.42 -37.29 1.67
N LEU A 187 -12.83 -36.22 2.36
CA LEU A 187 -12.36 -34.86 2.08
C LEU A 187 -10.92 -34.71 2.57
N ILE A 188 -10.01 -34.27 1.71
CA ILE A 188 -8.61 -33.99 2.05
C ILE A 188 -8.43 -32.53 2.45
N GLY A 189 -8.84 -31.59 1.61
CA GLY A 189 -8.72 -30.15 1.85
C GLY A 189 -9.78 -29.35 1.10
N GLU A 190 -10.00 -28.13 1.55
CA GLU A 190 -10.96 -27.19 0.98
C GLU A 190 -10.36 -25.79 0.89
N ALA A 191 -10.79 -25.02 -0.09
CA ALA A 191 -10.41 -23.62 -0.23
C ALA A 191 -11.60 -22.77 -0.66
N VAL A 192 -11.66 -21.53 -0.18
CA VAL A 192 -12.62 -20.51 -0.60
C VAL A 192 -11.90 -19.18 -0.82
N LEU A 193 -12.25 -18.51 -1.92
CA LEU A 193 -11.83 -17.14 -2.22
C LEU A 193 -13.02 -16.20 -2.06
N ILE A 194 -12.89 -15.23 -1.19
CA ILE A 194 -13.81 -14.10 -1.05
C ILE A 194 -13.10 -12.87 -1.61
N ASN A 195 -13.64 -12.33 -2.70
CA ASN A 195 -13.05 -11.21 -3.40
C ASN A 195 -14.17 -10.30 -3.93
N ASN A 196 -14.06 -9.00 -3.65
CA ASN A 196 -15.05 -8.00 -4.04
C ASN A 196 -15.01 -7.61 -5.53
N GLN A 197 -14.06 -8.13 -6.31
CA GLN A 197 -13.96 -7.88 -7.76
C GLN A 197 -14.77 -8.86 -8.62
N TYR A 198 -15.35 -9.91 -8.02
CA TYR A 198 -16.22 -10.80 -8.78
C TYR A 198 -17.47 -10.08 -9.31
N ASP A 199 -17.90 -10.42 -10.52
CA ASP A 199 -19.05 -9.78 -11.19
C ASP A 199 -20.38 -9.96 -10.44
N PHE A 200 -20.49 -10.98 -9.62
CA PHE A 200 -21.67 -11.22 -8.79
C PHE A 200 -21.66 -10.47 -7.44
N GLU A 201 -20.57 -9.78 -7.09
CA GLU A 201 -20.52 -8.92 -5.93
C GLU A 201 -21.12 -7.54 -6.22
N PRO A 202 -21.65 -6.84 -5.22
CA PRO A 202 -22.17 -5.50 -5.39
C PRO A 202 -21.09 -4.54 -5.91
N GLU A 203 -21.41 -3.80 -6.97
CA GLU A 203 -20.49 -2.84 -7.59
C GLU A 203 -20.04 -1.77 -6.58
N GLU A 204 -20.92 -1.38 -5.68
CA GLU A 204 -20.63 -0.42 -4.61
C GLU A 204 -19.57 -0.87 -3.62
N LEU A 205 -19.16 -2.15 -3.62
CA LEU A 205 -18.10 -2.69 -2.77
C LEU A 205 -16.75 -2.84 -3.49
N ARG A 206 -16.70 -2.64 -4.80
CA ARG A 206 -15.48 -2.81 -5.60
C ARG A 206 -14.34 -1.86 -5.21
N PHE A 207 -14.66 -0.74 -4.57
CA PHE A 207 -13.65 0.18 -4.05
C PHE A 207 -12.92 -0.32 -2.80
N TRP A 208 -13.42 -1.36 -2.12
CA TRP A 208 -12.78 -1.85 -0.90
C TRP A 208 -11.37 -2.38 -1.19
N SER A 209 -10.46 -2.07 -0.28
CA SER A 209 -9.13 -2.66 -0.19
C SER A 209 -9.19 -4.03 0.48
N GLY A 210 -8.07 -4.77 0.50
CA GLY A 210 -7.97 -6.04 1.22
C GLY A 210 -8.36 -5.92 2.69
N THR A 211 -7.96 -4.83 3.37
CA THR A 211 -8.42 -4.52 4.74
C THR A 211 -9.94 -4.44 4.83
N GLY A 212 -10.62 -3.83 3.85
CA GLY A 212 -12.08 -3.74 3.81
C GLY A 212 -12.75 -5.11 3.64
N VAL A 213 -12.19 -5.95 2.77
CA VAL A 213 -12.66 -7.34 2.57
C VAL A 213 -12.51 -8.15 3.86
N VAL A 214 -11.34 -8.07 4.51
CA VAL A 214 -11.09 -8.73 5.81
C VAL A 214 -12.07 -8.25 6.87
N LEU A 215 -12.27 -6.94 6.97
CA LEU A 215 -13.16 -6.32 7.94
C LEU A 215 -14.59 -6.82 7.81
N ASN A 216 -15.10 -6.94 6.59
CA ASN A 216 -16.45 -7.43 6.32
C ASN A 216 -16.57 -8.95 6.46
N ALA A 217 -15.72 -9.71 5.75
CA ALA A 217 -15.86 -11.15 5.69
C ALA A 217 -15.46 -11.82 7.00
N LEU A 218 -14.28 -11.50 7.54
CA LEU A 218 -13.76 -12.20 8.71
C LEU A 218 -14.54 -11.87 9.99
N SER A 219 -15.07 -10.62 10.12
CA SER A 219 -15.93 -10.27 11.25
C SER A 219 -17.19 -11.15 11.31
N LYS A 220 -17.74 -11.52 10.15
CA LYS A 220 -18.91 -12.40 10.04
C LYS A 220 -18.58 -13.88 10.18
N ILE A 221 -17.43 -14.30 9.63
CA ILE A 221 -16.94 -15.68 9.79
C ILE A 221 -16.72 -15.98 11.27
N LEU A 222 -16.08 -15.07 11.99
CA LEU A 222 -15.72 -15.21 13.41
C LEU A 222 -16.78 -14.65 14.38
N GLU A 223 -17.84 -14.02 13.88
CA GLU A 223 -18.91 -13.39 14.66
C GLU A 223 -18.42 -12.36 15.69
N VAL A 224 -17.44 -11.54 15.27
CA VAL A 224 -16.84 -10.50 16.10
C VAL A 224 -17.33 -9.10 15.71
N GLU A 225 -17.53 -8.25 16.72
CA GLU A 225 -17.90 -6.85 16.52
C GLU A 225 -16.72 -6.05 15.98
N ILE A 226 -16.98 -5.22 14.97
CA ILE A 226 -16.00 -4.34 14.32
C ILE A 226 -15.65 -3.17 15.25
N GLU A 227 -14.36 -2.88 15.37
CA GLU A 227 -13.83 -1.78 16.18
C GLU A 227 -13.52 -0.54 15.33
N THR A 228 -13.64 0.64 15.95
CA THR A 228 -13.43 1.93 15.28
C THR A 228 -12.03 2.05 14.65
N GLU A 229 -10.99 1.58 15.35
CA GLU A 229 -9.63 1.60 14.82
C GLU A 229 -9.47 0.75 13.57
N TRP A 230 -10.17 -0.36 13.46
CA TRP A 230 -10.13 -1.24 12.28
C TRP A 230 -10.76 -0.57 11.06
N VAL A 231 -11.87 0.16 11.27
CA VAL A 231 -12.49 0.98 10.19
C VAL A 231 -11.55 2.12 9.78
N ALA A 232 -10.89 2.75 10.74
CA ALA A 232 -9.92 3.80 10.44
C ALA A 232 -8.71 3.26 9.66
N MET A 233 -8.25 2.05 9.94
CA MET A 233 -7.22 1.37 9.16
C MET A 233 -7.66 1.12 7.73
N HIS A 234 -8.92 0.68 7.53
CA HIS A 234 -9.46 0.55 6.18
C HIS A 234 -9.45 1.89 5.43
N GLY A 235 -9.79 3.02 6.08
CA GLY A 235 -9.67 4.33 5.43
C GLY A 235 -8.22 4.72 5.08
N VAL A 236 -7.23 4.34 5.91
CA VAL A 236 -5.80 4.50 5.56
C VAL A 236 -5.47 3.70 4.29
N THR A 237 -5.97 2.47 4.18
CA THR A 237 -5.66 1.60 3.05
C THR A 237 -6.38 2.01 1.77
N LEU A 238 -7.58 2.59 1.84
CA LEU A 238 -8.23 3.21 0.68
C LEU A 238 -7.33 4.26 0.02
N LEU A 239 -6.59 5.03 0.82
CA LEU A 239 -5.67 6.04 0.31
C LEU A 239 -4.36 5.45 -0.18
N SER A 240 -3.76 4.54 0.58
CA SER A 240 -2.45 3.97 0.23
C SER A 240 -2.51 3.10 -1.02
N ASP A 241 -3.64 2.47 -1.28
CA ASP A 241 -3.90 1.59 -2.41
C ASP A 241 -4.62 2.31 -3.58
N VAL A 242 -4.76 3.63 -3.46
CA VAL A 242 -5.36 4.51 -4.49
C VAL A 242 -6.73 4.00 -4.96
N ARG A 243 -7.58 3.57 -4.02
CA ARG A 243 -8.94 3.09 -4.31
C ARG A 243 -9.88 4.26 -4.66
N ASP A 244 -11.00 3.95 -5.30
CA ASP A 244 -12.03 4.94 -5.61
C ASP A 244 -12.65 5.53 -4.34
N ILE A 245 -12.28 6.76 -4.03
CA ILE A 245 -12.79 7.51 -2.88
C ILE A 245 -13.93 8.48 -3.24
N GLU A 246 -14.39 8.49 -4.49
CA GLU A 246 -15.61 9.21 -4.89
C GLU A 246 -16.86 8.49 -4.38
N ASN A 247 -16.76 7.20 -4.14
CA ASN A 247 -17.83 6.39 -3.57
C ASN A 247 -18.31 6.97 -2.23
N PRO A 248 -19.63 7.19 -2.03
CA PRO A 248 -20.17 7.76 -0.79
C PRO A 248 -19.79 6.96 0.47
N LEU A 249 -19.74 5.63 0.40
CA LEU A 249 -19.35 4.79 1.53
C LEU A 249 -17.85 4.95 1.84
N ALA A 250 -17.00 5.07 0.83
CA ALA A 250 -15.57 5.37 1.02
C ALA A 250 -15.37 6.69 1.79
N ARG A 251 -16.14 7.73 1.43
CA ARG A 251 -16.10 9.03 2.13
C ARG A 251 -16.51 8.92 3.59
N GLU A 252 -17.54 8.14 3.89
CA GLU A 252 -17.94 7.92 5.29
C GLU A 252 -16.87 7.13 6.09
N ILE A 253 -16.21 6.16 5.46
CA ILE A 253 -15.06 5.45 6.07
C ILE A 253 -13.91 6.44 6.35
N LEU A 254 -13.57 7.30 5.39
CA LEU A 254 -12.55 8.32 5.56
C LEU A 254 -12.90 9.34 6.67
N LYS A 255 -14.18 9.68 6.87
CA LYS A 255 -14.61 10.49 8.03
C LYS A 255 -14.29 9.79 9.34
N VAL A 256 -14.55 8.47 9.46
CA VAL A 256 -14.13 7.72 10.66
C VAL A 256 -12.63 7.83 10.88
N THR A 257 -11.84 7.70 9.82
CA THR A 257 -10.38 7.75 9.86
C THR A 257 -9.86 9.12 10.35
N PHE A 258 -10.43 10.21 9.85
CA PHE A 258 -9.93 11.56 10.11
C PHE A 258 -10.63 12.28 11.27
N GLU A 259 -11.84 11.88 11.63
CA GLU A 259 -12.56 12.49 12.75
C GLU A 259 -12.29 11.79 14.07
N THR A 260 -11.86 10.51 14.06
CA THR A 260 -11.55 9.78 15.28
C THR A 260 -10.21 10.23 15.86
N PRO A 261 -10.17 10.65 17.14
CA PRO A 261 -8.92 11.01 17.80
C PRO A 261 -7.95 9.83 17.88
N LEU A 262 -6.65 10.05 17.62
CA LEU A 262 -5.61 9.04 17.69
C LEU A 262 -5.49 8.36 19.08
N LEU A 263 -5.96 9.02 20.14
CA LEU A 263 -6.07 8.41 21.47
C LEU A 263 -6.99 7.18 21.53
N GLN A 264 -7.93 7.09 20.60
CA GLN A 264 -8.85 5.95 20.47
C GLN A 264 -8.34 4.89 19.50
N MET A 265 -7.22 5.12 18.86
CA MET A 265 -6.59 4.28 17.84
C MET A 265 -5.15 3.95 18.25
N PRO A 266 -4.96 3.04 19.22
CA PRO A 266 -3.65 2.83 19.87
C PRO A 266 -2.55 2.38 18.91
N VAL A 267 -2.86 1.57 17.91
CA VAL A 267 -1.88 1.08 16.94
C VAL A 267 -1.56 2.13 15.89
N LEU A 268 -2.58 2.79 15.32
CA LEU A 268 -2.36 3.92 14.41
C LEU A 268 -1.59 5.04 15.11
N ARG A 269 -1.92 5.33 16.36
CA ARG A 269 -1.17 6.29 17.18
C ARG A 269 0.31 5.91 17.32
N LYS A 270 0.60 4.62 17.53
CA LYS A 270 1.96 4.12 17.65
C LYS A 270 2.71 4.25 16.32
N LEU A 271 2.08 3.87 15.21
CA LEU A 271 2.64 4.04 13.86
C LEU A 271 2.92 5.52 13.55
N VAL A 272 1.98 6.42 13.86
CA VAL A 272 2.18 7.87 13.73
C VAL A 272 3.39 8.34 14.52
N HIS A 273 3.57 7.83 15.74
CA HIS A 273 4.68 8.24 16.60
C HIS A 273 6.04 7.83 16.03
N VAL A 274 6.17 6.61 15.52
CA VAL A 274 7.44 6.17 14.91
C VAL A 274 7.73 6.91 13.61
N CYS A 275 6.70 7.24 12.81
CA CYS A 275 6.85 8.08 11.62
C CYS A 275 7.34 9.49 11.96
N GLN A 276 6.81 10.09 13.03
CA GLN A 276 7.22 11.42 13.50
C GLN A 276 8.66 11.46 14.02
N ALA A 277 9.19 10.37 14.52
CA ALA A 277 10.57 10.31 15.00
C ALA A 277 11.61 10.56 13.88
N GLU A 278 11.25 10.36 12.61
CA GLU A 278 12.09 10.70 11.46
C GLU A 278 12.01 12.19 11.07
N VAL A 279 11.03 12.91 11.59
CA VAL A 279 10.89 14.35 11.32
C VAL A 279 11.80 15.12 12.26
N PRO A 280 12.58 16.13 11.79
CA PRO A 280 13.39 16.97 12.66
C PRO A 280 12.57 17.55 13.82
N THR A 281 13.13 17.53 15.02
CA THR A 281 12.42 17.91 16.27
C THR A 281 11.73 19.27 16.22
N ALA A 282 12.27 20.23 15.47
CA ALA A 282 11.67 21.55 15.26
C ALA A 282 10.32 21.51 14.51
N PHE A 283 10.03 20.42 13.80
CA PHE A 283 8.82 20.24 12.98
C PHE A 283 7.93 19.09 13.50
N GLN A 284 8.35 18.41 14.58
CA GLN A 284 7.55 17.35 15.19
C GLN A 284 6.31 17.95 15.84
N ARG A 285 5.15 17.69 15.24
CA ARG A 285 3.85 17.88 15.88
C ARG A 285 3.17 16.53 15.92
N PHE A 286 2.86 16.07 17.12
CA PHE A 286 2.03 14.88 17.25
C PHE A 286 0.59 15.27 16.92
N PRO A 287 0.00 14.78 15.81
CA PRO A 287 -1.36 15.15 15.46
C PRO A 287 -2.36 14.57 16.46
N GLU A 288 -3.41 15.31 16.75
CA GLU A 288 -4.52 14.80 17.57
C GLU A 288 -5.36 13.80 16.78
N LYS A 289 -5.47 14.01 15.48
CA LYS A 289 -6.17 13.18 14.50
C LYS A 289 -5.25 12.93 13.30
N LEU A 290 -5.54 11.87 12.54
CA LEU A 290 -4.93 11.72 11.23
C LEU A 290 -5.44 12.80 10.27
N ASP A 291 -4.62 13.16 9.33
CA ASP A 291 -5.02 13.87 8.13
C ASP A 291 -4.47 13.14 6.89
N ARG A 292 -5.03 13.45 5.76
CA ARG A 292 -4.66 12.82 4.50
C ARG A 292 -3.19 13.04 4.16
N THR A 293 -2.70 14.26 4.32
CA THR A 293 -1.29 14.59 4.05
C THR A 293 -0.34 13.72 4.86
N PHE A 294 -0.68 13.48 6.13
CA PHE A 294 0.12 12.60 6.97
C PHE A 294 0.08 11.15 6.47
N VAL A 295 -1.08 10.65 6.08
CA VAL A 295 -1.21 9.29 5.51
C VAL A 295 -0.39 9.17 4.23
N ASP A 296 -0.57 10.05 3.26
CA ASP A 296 0.04 9.97 1.93
C ASP A 296 1.57 10.20 1.96
N PHE A 297 2.07 11.12 2.80
CA PHE A 297 3.48 11.52 2.78
C PHE A 297 4.31 11.06 3.97
N SER A 298 3.70 10.49 5.00
CA SER A 298 4.42 10.01 6.18
C SER A 298 4.13 8.56 6.51
N LEU A 299 2.88 8.19 6.76
CA LEU A 299 2.52 6.87 7.25
C LEU A 299 2.73 5.77 6.20
N SER A 300 2.07 5.88 5.04
CA SER A 300 2.19 4.91 3.96
C SER A 300 3.64 4.81 3.42
N PRO A 301 4.35 5.92 3.18
CA PRO A 301 5.76 5.85 2.80
C PRO A 301 6.68 5.24 3.86
N TYR A 302 6.36 5.36 5.15
CA TYR A 302 7.13 4.74 6.23
C TYR A 302 6.96 3.22 6.25
N ILE A 303 5.72 2.76 6.19
CA ILE A 303 5.40 1.32 6.16
C ILE A 303 6.03 0.67 4.92
N ASN A 304 5.82 1.26 3.74
CA ASN A 304 6.42 0.77 2.50
C ASN A 304 7.96 0.75 2.53
N ALA A 305 8.59 1.77 3.14
CA ALA A 305 10.04 1.80 3.31
C ALA A 305 10.51 0.66 4.23
N SER A 306 9.77 0.38 5.29
CA SER A 306 10.10 -0.71 6.21
C SER A 306 10.03 -2.08 5.51
N TYR A 307 9.01 -2.34 4.71
CA TYR A 307 8.94 -3.58 3.93
C TYR A 307 10.06 -3.69 2.88
N GLN A 308 10.38 -2.59 2.19
CA GLN A 308 11.48 -2.56 1.22
C GLN A 308 12.84 -2.87 1.85
N LEU A 309 13.00 -2.55 3.13
CA LEU A 309 14.17 -2.84 3.93
C LEU A 309 14.11 -4.21 4.63
N ASN A 310 13.13 -5.07 4.28
CA ASN A 310 12.95 -6.37 4.92
C ASN A 310 12.71 -6.27 6.43
N LEU A 311 11.85 -5.34 6.85
CA LEU A 311 11.52 -5.04 8.24
C LEU A 311 10.09 -5.44 8.61
N SER A 312 9.50 -6.45 7.95
CA SER A 312 8.14 -6.95 8.20
C SER A 312 7.95 -7.36 9.66
N GLU A 313 8.91 -8.09 10.19
CA GLU A 313 8.98 -8.51 11.59
C GLU A 313 8.88 -7.33 12.57
N TYR A 314 9.63 -6.26 12.28
CA TYR A 314 9.58 -5.03 13.08
C TYR A 314 8.17 -4.41 13.07
N LEU A 315 7.55 -4.31 11.88
CA LEU A 315 6.20 -3.75 11.74
C LEU A 315 5.16 -4.59 12.50
N PHE A 316 5.24 -5.91 12.41
CA PHE A 316 4.34 -6.81 13.14
C PHE A 316 4.48 -6.64 14.65
N ARG A 317 5.70 -6.63 15.17
CA ARG A 317 5.93 -6.35 16.61
C ARG A 317 5.39 -4.99 17.01
N LEU A 318 5.62 -3.97 16.18
CA LEU A 318 5.11 -2.62 16.43
C LEU A 318 3.58 -2.60 16.53
N CYS A 319 2.88 -3.37 15.71
CA CYS A 319 1.42 -3.43 15.71
C CYS A 319 0.87 -4.26 16.89
N ILE A 320 1.47 -5.41 17.21
CA ILE A 320 0.91 -6.37 18.18
C ILE A 320 1.37 -6.11 19.61
N GLN A 321 2.66 -5.85 19.84
CA GLN A 321 3.20 -5.74 21.18
C GLN A 321 2.96 -4.35 21.76
N THR A 322 2.24 -4.27 22.87
CA THR A 322 1.83 -3.01 23.49
C THR A 322 3.01 -2.18 24.00
N ASP A 323 4.04 -2.82 24.52
CA ASP A 323 5.23 -2.23 25.11
C ASP A 323 6.40 -2.05 24.13
N PHE A 324 6.28 -2.63 22.91
CA PHE A 324 7.29 -2.47 21.89
C PHE A 324 7.17 -1.10 21.22
N PHE A 325 8.18 -0.27 21.45
CA PHE A 325 8.26 1.08 20.93
C PHE A 325 9.70 1.38 20.54
N TYR A 326 10.03 1.09 19.30
CA TYR A 326 11.35 1.35 18.74
C TYR A 326 11.17 2.05 17.39
N SER A 327 11.83 3.17 17.16
CA SER A 327 11.76 3.90 15.89
C SER A 327 12.98 3.59 15.04
N LEU A 328 12.74 3.13 13.83
CA LEU A 328 13.75 2.91 12.80
C LEU A 328 13.66 4.02 11.74
N PRO A 329 14.78 4.56 11.25
CA PRO A 329 14.76 5.61 10.23
C PRO A 329 14.58 5.04 8.81
N ALA A 330 13.49 4.28 8.59
CA ALA A 330 13.25 3.51 7.38
C ALA A 330 13.20 4.38 6.11
N LYS A 331 12.50 5.52 6.16
CA LYS A 331 12.43 6.45 5.02
C LYS A 331 13.79 7.06 4.69
N THR A 332 14.56 7.42 5.71
CA THR A 332 15.91 8.00 5.57
C THR A 332 16.85 6.98 4.92
N ILE A 333 16.85 5.73 5.41
CA ILE A 333 17.64 4.64 4.85
C ILE A 333 17.24 4.37 3.40
N ARG A 334 15.93 4.24 3.12
CA ARG A 334 15.42 4.07 1.78
C ARG A 334 15.89 5.17 0.82
N THR A 335 15.81 6.42 1.24
CA THR A 335 16.23 7.57 0.42
C THR A 335 17.73 7.50 0.10
N ARG A 336 18.55 7.10 1.06
CA ARG A 336 19.99 6.90 0.86
C ARG A 336 20.28 5.79 -0.15
N ILE A 337 19.57 4.66 -0.06
CA ILE A 337 19.68 3.55 -1.00
C ILE A 337 19.26 3.98 -2.41
N LEU A 338 18.12 4.66 -2.56
CA LEU A 338 17.64 5.15 -3.85
C LEU A 338 18.65 6.09 -4.52
N ASN A 339 19.24 7.01 -3.76
CA ASN A 339 20.25 7.91 -4.27
C ASN A 339 21.52 7.15 -4.71
N TYR A 340 21.93 6.16 -3.92
CA TYR A 340 23.06 5.30 -4.26
C TYR A 340 22.82 4.47 -5.53
N MET A 341 21.63 3.88 -5.70
CA MET A 341 21.29 3.11 -6.89
C MET A 341 21.32 3.93 -8.18
N LYS A 342 21.04 5.24 -8.12
CA LYS A 342 21.05 6.12 -9.31
C LYS A 342 22.39 6.20 -10.00
N ASP A 343 23.48 6.07 -9.26
CA ASP A 343 24.84 6.11 -9.81
C ASP A 343 25.15 4.90 -10.73
N TYR A 344 24.32 3.86 -10.67
CA TYR A 344 24.46 2.62 -11.46
C TYR A 344 23.40 2.48 -12.55
N LEU A 345 22.52 3.48 -12.73
CA LEU A 345 21.49 3.46 -13.75
C LEU A 345 22.04 3.82 -15.13
N LYS A 346 21.69 2.99 -16.11
CA LYS A 346 21.85 3.32 -17.54
C LYS A 346 20.49 3.81 -18.04
N VAL A 347 20.43 5.07 -18.48
CA VAL A 347 19.20 5.73 -18.93
C VAL A 347 19.20 5.80 -20.45
N THR A 348 18.12 5.35 -21.08
CA THR A 348 17.83 5.52 -22.50
C THR A 348 16.49 6.19 -22.64
N GLU A 349 16.46 7.42 -23.11
CA GLU A 349 15.24 8.16 -23.37
C GLU A 349 14.85 8.05 -24.84
N LEU A 350 13.65 7.54 -25.10
CA LEU A 350 13.02 7.48 -26.41
C LEU A 350 11.92 8.55 -26.51
N GLU A 351 11.13 8.53 -27.57
CA GLU A 351 10.09 9.53 -27.79
C GLU A 351 8.98 9.45 -26.74
N ASN A 352 8.45 8.26 -26.47
CA ASN A 352 7.33 8.00 -25.56
C ASN A 352 7.75 7.23 -24.30
N LEU A 353 8.86 6.49 -24.37
CA LEU A 353 9.32 5.56 -23.34
C LEU A 353 10.69 5.95 -22.78
N VAL A 354 10.83 5.90 -21.47
CA VAL A 354 12.13 5.95 -20.79
C VAL A 354 12.50 4.55 -20.33
N ILE A 355 13.66 4.09 -20.73
CA ILE A 355 14.20 2.78 -20.34
C ILE A 355 15.34 3.01 -19.35
N LEU A 356 15.18 2.46 -18.17
CA LEU A 356 16.20 2.43 -17.12
C LEU A 356 16.73 1.00 -17.00
N ALA A 357 18.03 0.82 -17.03
CA ALA A 357 18.65 -0.48 -16.80
C ALA A 357 19.66 -0.39 -15.66
N ILE A 358 19.64 -1.38 -14.78
CA ILE A 358 20.57 -1.50 -13.67
C ILE A 358 21.09 -2.95 -13.58
N ASP A 359 22.41 -3.13 -13.55
CA ASP A 359 22.98 -4.44 -13.22
C ASP A 359 23.25 -4.50 -11.72
N VAL A 360 22.45 -5.31 -11.00
CA VAL A 360 22.53 -5.40 -9.54
C VAL A 360 23.84 -6.03 -9.07
N ALA A 361 24.53 -6.79 -9.91
CA ALA A 361 25.83 -7.34 -9.61
C ALA A 361 26.95 -6.26 -9.63
N GLU A 362 26.73 -5.15 -10.32
CA GLU A 362 27.65 -4.02 -10.35
C GLU A 362 27.52 -3.12 -9.10
N ILE A 363 26.45 -3.28 -8.30
CA ILE A 363 26.22 -2.45 -7.10
C ILE A 363 27.02 -3.04 -5.92
N PRO A 364 28.02 -2.32 -5.39
CA PRO A 364 28.77 -2.81 -4.23
C PRO A 364 27.89 -2.94 -2.98
N GLU A 365 28.21 -3.91 -2.14
CA GLU A 365 27.57 -4.03 -0.83
C GLU A 365 27.83 -2.79 0.02
N THR A 366 26.76 -2.27 0.63
CA THR A 366 26.79 -1.17 1.58
C THR A 366 26.61 -1.67 3.02
N SER A 367 26.83 -0.81 4.01
CA SER A 367 26.49 -1.12 5.40
C SER A 367 24.99 -1.43 5.54
N ASP A 368 24.15 -0.67 4.83
CA ASP A 368 22.70 -0.85 4.87
C ASP A 368 22.27 -2.19 4.24
N SER A 369 22.87 -2.61 3.11
CA SER A 369 22.53 -3.89 2.49
C SER A 369 22.93 -5.07 3.36
N LYS A 370 24.03 -4.97 4.10
CA LYS A 370 24.48 -5.99 5.07
C LYS A 370 23.60 -6.06 6.31
N GLU A 371 23.17 -4.90 6.83
CA GLU A 371 22.37 -4.83 8.02
C GLU A 371 20.93 -5.29 7.81
N TYR A 372 20.30 -4.84 6.69
CA TYR A 372 18.87 -5.07 6.44
C TYR A 372 18.61 -6.23 5.48
N ASN A 373 19.62 -6.74 4.79
CA ASN A 373 19.52 -7.85 3.83
C ASN A 373 18.36 -7.68 2.82
N PHE A 374 18.22 -6.46 2.28
CA PHE A 374 17.20 -6.14 1.29
C PHE A 374 17.63 -6.51 -0.13
N LYS A 375 16.66 -6.62 -1.03
CA LYS A 375 16.92 -6.78 -2.47
C LYS A 375 16.81 -5.41 -3.17
N TYR A 376 17.79 -5.02 -3.96
CA TYR A 376 17.75 -3.78 -4.76
C TYR A 376 16.54 -3.73 -5.70
N THR A 377 16.06 -4.87 -6.16
CA THR A 377 14.85 -4.98 -6.99
C THR A 377 13.57 -4.47 -6.30
N SER A 378 13.52 -4.42 -4.99
CA SER A 378 12.37 -3.87 -4.23
C SER A 378 12.20 -2.35 -4.39
N PHE A 379 13.21 -1.66 -4.94
CA PHE A 379 13.19 -0.20 -5.12
C PHE A 379 12.91 0.24 -6.57
N LEU A 380 12.83 -0.68 -7.52
CA LEU A 380 12.70 -0.36 -8.95
C LEU A 380 11.49 0.51 -9.24
N GLY A 381 10.32 0.17 -8.70
CA GLY A 381 9.09 0.93 -8.91
C GLY A 381 9.17 2.37 -8.37
N LEU A 382 9.94 2.62 -7.31
CA LEU A 382 10.15 3.98 -6.78
C LEU A 382 11.04 4.81 -7.70
N ILE A 383 12.09 4.19 -8.24
CA ILE A 383 12.97 4.85 -9.21
C ILE A 383 12.17 5.17 -10.47
N ALA A 384 11.37 4.21 -10.97
CA ALA A 384 10.51 4.44 -12.12
C ALA A 384 9.52 5.59 -11.90
N ASN A 385 8.86 5.64 -10.73
CA ASN A 385 7.97 6.75 -10.37
C ASN A 385 8.67 8.11 -10.31
N GLN A 386 9.94 8.14 -9.92
CA GLN A 386 10.69 9.39 -9.90
C GLN A 386 10.98 9.88 -11.32
N TYR A 387 11.48 9.00 -12.19
CA TYR A 387 11.77 9.36 -13.59
C TYR A 387 10.50 9.70 -14.37
N LEU A 388 9.38 9.00 -14.11
CA LEU A 388 8.07 9.35 -14.68
C LEU A 388 7.70 10.80 -14.35
N ARG A 389 7.85 11.22 -13.09
CA ARG A 389 7.55 12.60 -12.67
C ARG A 389 8.52 13.62 -13.27
N ASP A 390 9.80 13.26 -13.36
CA ASP A 390 10.84 14.17 -13.83
C ASP A 390 10.75 14.37 -15.35
N LEU A 391 10.41 13.34 -16.11
CA LEU A 391 10.43 13.36 -17.58
C LEU A 391 9.03 13.41 -18.22
N GLY A 392 7.96 13.08 -17.49
CA GLY A 392 6.58 13.09 -18.02
C GLY A 392 6.38 12.08 -19.15
N LYS A 393 6.96 10.89 -19.04
CA LYS A 393 6.87 9.79 -20.00
C LYS A 393 6.71 8.47 -19.27
N THR A 394 6.10 7.48 -19.91
CA THR A 394 6.07 6.12 -19.39
C THR A 394 7.47 5.57 -19.18
N VAL A 395 7.69 4.92 -18.03
CA VAL A 395 9.02 4.44 -17.61
C VAL A 395 9.01 2.93 -17.44
N LEU A 396 9.95 2.27 -18.10
CA LEU A 396 10.31 0.88 -17.88
C LEU A 396 11.66 0.82 -17.19
N ILE A 397 11.76 0.20 -16.01
CA ILE A 397 13.03 -0.11 -15.36
C ILE A 397 13.29 -1.61 -15.36
N ALA A 398 14.50 -2.01 -15.77
CA ALA A 398 14.94 -3.39 -15.81
C ALA A 398 16.13 -3.61 -14.88
N ALA A 399 16.01 -4.55 -13.96
CA ALA A 399 17.15 -5.09 -13.21
C ALA A 399 17.67 -6.34 -13.91
N VAL A 400 18.97 -6.39 -14.10
CA VAL A 400 19.69 -7.55 -14.61
C VAL A 400 20.75 -7.97 -13.59
N GLU A 401 21.22 -9.20 -13.69
CA GLU A 401 22.34 -9.71 -12.94
C GLU A 401 23.31 -10.39 -13.91
N ASN A 402 24.50 -9.83 -14.04
CA ASN A 402 25.48 -10.31 -15.02
C ASN A 402 24.90 -10.38 -16.46
N GLY A 403 24.11 -9.38 -16.84
CA GLY A 403 23.46 -9.28 -18.14
C GLY A 403 22.24 -10.18 -18.35
N LYS A 404 21.81 -10.95 -17.35
CA LYS A 404 20.57 -11.74 -17.40
C LYS A 404 19.43 -10.98 -16.74
N TRP A 405 18.25 -11.03 -17.38
CA TRP A 405 17.02 -10.46 -16.81
C TRP A 405 16.74 -11.05 -15.43
N LEU A 406 16.48 -10.19 -14.48
CA LEU A 406 16.13 -10.56 -13.12
C LEU A 406 14.68 -10.17 -12.82
N ARG A 407 14.36 -8.89 -12.94
CA ARG A 407 13.03 -8.33 -12.70
C ARG A 407 12.93 -6.93 -13.31
N GLY A 408 11.70 -6.46 -13.56
CA GLY A 408 11.45 -5.09 -14.00
C GLY A 408 10.26 -4.46 -13.30
N SER A 409 10.01 -3.20 -13.62
CA SER A 409 8.79 -2.48 -13.22
C SER A 409 8.44 -1.44 -14.26
N VAL A 410 7.14 -1.24 -14.47
CA VAL A 410 6.62 -0.20 -15.36
C VAL A 410 5.80 0.79 -14.56
N ARG A 411 5.87 2.05 -14.98
CA ARG A 411 5.00 3.13 -14.54
C ARG A 411 4.48 3.85 -15.76
N GLY A 412 3.19 3.71 -16.02
CA GLY A 412 2.49 4.37 -17.12
C GLY A 412 2.21 5.84 -16.82
N PHE A 413 2.31 6.67 -17.84
CA PHE A 413 2.11 8.11 -17.69
C PHE A 413 0.63 8.49 -17.60
N HIS A 414 -0.24 7.81 -18.34
CA HIS A 414 -1.68 8.05 -18.36
C HIS A 414 -2.43 7.01 -17.52
N SER A 415 -3.24 7.46 -16.55
CA SER A 415 -3.93 6.57 -15.60
C SER A 415 -5.02 5.71 -16.23
N GLU A 416 -5.61 6.14 -17.36
CA GLU A 416 -6.69 5.46 -18.07
C GLU A 416 -6.21 4.37 -19.05
N VAL A 417 -4.91 4.35 -19.36
CA VAL A 417 -4.32 3.44 -20.35
C VAL A 417 -4.03 2.07 -19.74
N GLU A 418 -4.36 1.00 -20.45
CA GLU A 418 -4.10 -0.39 -20.06
C GLU A 418 -2.68 -0.82 -20.43
N TYR A 419 -1.69 -0.28 -19.72
CA TYR A 419 -0.28 -0.57 -20.01
C TYR A 419 0.09 -2.02 -19.73
N ARG A 420 -0.51 -2.68 -18.74
CA ARG A 420 -0.16 -4.06 -18.40
C ARG A 420 -0.40 -4.98 -19.59
N GLU A 421 -1.61 -4.99 -20.16
CA GLU A 421 -1.95 -5.79 -21.33
C GLU A 421 -1.04 -5.47 -22.53
N PHE A 422 -0.77 -4.18 -22.76
CA PHE A 422 0.15 -3.75 -23.79
C PHE A 422 1.54 -4.37 -23.66
N PHE A 423 2.11 -4.38 -22.44
CA PHE A 423 3.42 -4.98 -22.21
C PHE A 423 3.38 -6.51 -22.29
N GLU A 424 2.30 -7.16 -21.91
CA GLU A 424 2.08 -8.60 -22.08
C GLU A 424 2.07 -8.99 -23.56
N ASP A 425 1.40 -8.24 -24.42
CA ASP A 425 1.40 -8.41 -25.88
C ASP A 425 2.81 -8.23 -26.48
N HIS A 426 3.65 -7.45 -25.82
CA HIS A 426 5.05 -7.23 -26.19
C HIS A 426 6.05 -8.17 -25.50
N ARG A 427 5.59 -9.38 -25.10
CA ARG A 427 6.41 -10.48 -24.55
C ARG A 427 6.94 -10.29 -23.12
N PHE A 428 6.38 -9.38 -22.36
CA PHE A 428 6.65 -9.31 -20.92
C PHE A 428 5.63 -10.17 -20.16
N ASP A 429 6.04 -10.70 -19.03
CA ASP A 429 5.15 -11.31 -18.06
C ASP A 429 4.95 -10.26 -16.95
N ALA A 430 3.74 -9.67 -16.89
CA ALA A 430 3.43 -8.51 -16.09
C ALA A 430 2.47 -8.85 -14.95
N GLN A 431 2.72 -8.32 -13.75
CA GLN A 431 1.88 -8.55 -12.57
C GLN A 431 1.64 -7.23 -11.82
N GLY A 432 0.38 -6.92 -11.53
CA GLY A 432 -0.03 -5.70 -10.81
C GLY A 432 -1.12 -4.92 -11.52
N HIS A 433 -1.26 -3.64 -11.16
CA HIS A 433 -2.30 -2.77 -11.69
C HIS A 433 -2.01 -2.29 -13.12
N LYS A 434 -3.04 -1.89 -13.86
CA LYS A 434 -2.97 -1.48 -15.27
C LYS A 434 -1.86 -0.48 -15.62
N GLY A 435 -1.59 0.50 -14.76
CA GLY A 435 -0.58 1.56 -14.97
C GLY A 435 0.68 1.44 -14.11
N ALA A 436 0.73 0.48 -13.16
CA ALA A 436 1.84 0.33 -12.21
C ALA A 436 2.04 -1.14 -11.84
N PHE A 437 2.98 -1.81 -12.50
CA PHE A 437 3.16 -3.24 -12.38
C PHE A 437 4.63 -3.67 -12.40
N GLY A 438 4.85 -4.89 -11.92
CA GLY A 438 6.14 -5.58 -11.99
C GLY A 438 6.25 -6.39 -13.28
N LEU A 439 7.46 -6.55 -13.79
CA LEU A 439 7.80 -7.43 -14.90
C LEU A 439 8.61 -8.60 -14.37
N VAL A 440 8.04 -9.80 -14.43
CA VAL A 440 8.66 -11.01 -13.88
C VAL A 440 9.68 -11.59 -14.85
N THR A 441 9.26 -11.83 -16.09
CA THR A 441 10.12 -12.39 -17.14
C THR A 441 9.94 -11.68 -18.47
N VAL A 442 10.87 -11.95 -19.40
CA VAL A 442 10.83 -11.49 -20.80
C VAL A 442 10.96 -12.70 -21.71
N LYS A 443 9.98 -12.87 -22.60
CA LYS A 443 9.91 -14.01 -23.52
C LYS A 443 10.65 -13.71 -24.85
N GLY A 444 11.96 -13.60 -24.79
CA GLY A 444 12.83 -13.37 -25.96
C GLY A 444 13.39 -11.94 -26.06
N ALA A 445 13.90 -11.57 -27.23
CA ALA A 445 14.46 -10.23 -27.45
C ALA A 445 13.35 -9.19 -27.66
N ILE A 446 13.50 -8.03 -27.04
CA ILE A 446 12.61 -6.88 -27.16
C ILE A 446 13.17 -5.88 -28.17
N ASN A 447 12.32 -5.47 -29.11
CA ASN A 447 12.63 -4.35 -30.01
C ASN A 447 12.13 -3.04 -29.38
N PHE A 448 12.95 -2.40 -28.59
CA PHE A 448 12.59 -1.17 -27.88
C PHE A 448 12.16 -0.01 -28.79
N PRO A 449 12.79 0.26 -29.94
CA PRO A 449 12.29 1.25 -30.89
C PRO A 449 10.87 0.97 -31.41
N GLN A 450 10.50 -0.29 -31.62
CA GLN A 450 9.16 -0.64 -32.02
C GLN A 450 8.19 -0.51 -30.85
N LEU A 451 8.56 -0.99 -29.66
CA LEU A 451 7.78 -0.84 -28.43
C LEU A 451 7.47 0.64 -28.14
N ASP A 452 8.44 1.53 -28.28
CA ASP A 452 8.26 2.97 -28.11
C ASP A 452 7.24 3.57 -29.09
N LYS A 453 7.32 3.17 -30.37
CA LYS A 453 6.38 3.62 -31.40
C LYS A 453 4.96 3.11 -31.14
N ASP A 454 4.82 1.84 -30.76
CA ASP A 454 3.50 1.23 -30.48
C ASP A 454 2.90 1.83 -29.21
N LEU A 455 3.75 2.17 -28.21
CA LEU A 455 3.33 2.88 -27.02
C LEU A 455 2.79 4.29 -27.35
N GLY A 456 3.45 5.04 -28.23
CA GLY A 456 2.96 6.33 -28.69
C GLY A 456 1.59 6.25 -29.33
N ILE A 457 1.30 5.17 -30.10
CA ILE A 457 -0.03 4.91 -30.68
C ILE A 457 -1.04 4.60 -29.58
N LEU A 458 -0.67 3.80 -28.58
CA LEU A 458 -1.54 3.47 -27.46
C LEU A 458 -1.92 4.72 -26.65
N GLU A 459 -0.95 5.61 -26.42
CA GLU A 459 -1.15 6.85 -25.66
C GLU A 459 -1.80 7.96 -26.49
N GLU A 460 -1.92 7.81 -27.83
CA GLU A 460 -2.56 8.77 -28.71
C GLU A 460 -4.06 8.89 -28.36
N GLY A 461 -4.47 10.10 -27.97
CA GLY A 461 -5.83 10.38 -27.55
C GLY A 461 -6.13 10.08 -26.08
N ALA A 462 -5.17 9.56 -25.31
CA ALA A 462 -5.29 9.50 -23.87
C ALA A 462 -5.36 10.92 -23.30
N THR A 463 -6.46 11.21 -22.60
CA THR A 463 -6.61 12.50 -21.92
C THR A 463 -6.16 12.34 -20.47
N GLN A 464 -5.43 13.32 -19.96
CA GLN A 464 -5.23 13.39 -18.51
C GLN A 464 -6.61 13.50 -17.85
N GLN A 465 -7.04 12.42 -17.19
CA GLN A 465 -8.24 12.49 -16.37
C GLN A 465 -7.95 13.38 -15.17
N GLY A 466 -8.66 14.46 -15.08
CA GLY A 466 -8.76 15.37 -13.97
C GLY A 466 -9.99 16.24 -14.20
N LEU A 467 -10.62 16.71 -13.14
CA LEU A 467 -11.59 17.79 -13.25
C LEU A 467 -10.89 18.98 -13.92
N ASN A 468 -11.00 19.11 -15.24
CA ASN A 468 -10.57 20.30 -15.96
C ASN A 468 -11.48 21.45 -15.55
N ILE A 469 -11.11 22.09 -14.45
CA ILE A 469 -11.73 23.35 -14.06
C ILE A 469 -11.22 24.36 -15.06
N HIS A 470 -12.11 24.80 -15.95
CA HIS A 470 -11.80 25.79 -16.99
C HIS A 470 -11.05 26.99 -16.42
N VAL A 471 -9.97 27.33 -17.10
CA VAL A 471 -9.11 28.50 -16.97
C VAL A 471 -9.69 29.60 -16.08
N MET A 472 -9.15 29.74 -14.88
CA MET A 472 -9.43 30.87 -14.03
C MET A 472 -8.51 32.03 -14.44
N SER A 473 -9.07 33.20 -14.73
CA SER A 473 -8.29 34.34 -15.18
C SER A 473 -7.51 35.04 -14.04
N ASN A 474 -7.88 34.79 -12.79
CA ASN A 474 -7.24 35.34 -11.60
C ASN A 474 -7.47 34.44 -10.39
N LEU A 475 -6.38 33.95 -9.78
CA LEU A 475 -6.44 33.07 -8.61
C LEU A 475 -7.02 33.76 -7.37
N LEU A 476 -6.68 35.04 -7.16
CA LEU A 476 -7.17 35.82 -6.02
C LEU A 476 -8.68 36.04 -6.07
N GLU A 477 -9.23 36.39 -7.26
CA GLU A 477 -10.66 36.59 -7.44
C GLU A 477 -11.47 35.28 -7.29
N ASN A 478 -10.83 34.13 -7.49
CA ASN A 478 -11.47 32.83 -7.42
C ASN A 478 -11.06 32.02 -6.15
N PHE A 479 -10.39 32.67 -5.20
CA PHE A 479 -9.87 31.98 -4.00
C PHE A 479 -10.98 31.32 -3.18
N ASP A 480 -12.10 31.99 -2.97
CA ASP A 480 -13.23 31.41 -2.22
C ASP A 480 -13.81 30.18 -2.94
N LYS A 481 -13.92 30.22 -4.27
CA LYS A 481 -14.38 29.10 -5.08
C LYS A 481 -13.40 27.94 -5.06
N LEU A 482 -12.08 28.20 -5.07
CA LEU A 482 -11.06 27.18 -4.89
C LEU A 482 -11.12 26.55 -3.51
N ARG A 483 -11.42 27.36 -2.51
CA ARG A 483 -11.59 26.94 -1.13
C ARG A 483 -12.83 26.06 -0.96
N GLU A 484 -13.97 26.45 -1.53
CA GLU A 484 -15.18 25.63 -1.56
C GLU A 484 -14.92 24.30 -2.25
N LEU A 485 -14.30 24.30 -3.43
CA LEU A 485 -13.91 23.08 -4.13
C LEU A 485 -12.95 22.20 -3.33
N ALA A 486 -12.00 22.79 -2.62
CA ALA A 486 -11.08 22.07 -1.75
C ALA A 486 -11.83 21.41 -0.58
N TYR A 487 -12.80 22.11 0.03
CA TYR A 487 -13.63 21.54 1.10
C TYR A 487 -14.59 20.47 0.60
N GLU A 488 -15.25 20.69 -0.54
CA GLU A 488 -16.16 19.71 -1.14
C GLU A 488 -15.43 18.43 -1.54
N ASN A 489 -14.15 18.53 -1.89
CA ASN A 489 -13.31 17.44 -2.36
C ASN A 489 -12.13 17.14 -1.42
N GLU A 490 -12.26 17.44 -0.12
CA GLU A 490 -11.18 17.33 0.88
C GLU A 490 -10.45 15.98 0.80
N PHE A 491 -11.16 14.91 0.50
CA PHE A 491 -10.60 13.57 0.37
C PHE A 491 -10.12 13.23 -1.06
N LEU A 492 -10.49 14.01 -2.07
CA LEU A 492 -10.18 13.74 -3.48
C LEU A 492 -8.89 14.42 -3.96
N LEU A 493 -8.53 15.54 -3.34
CA LEU A 493 -7.50 16.44 -3.86
C LEU A 493 -6.08 15.89 -4.02
N SER A 494 -5.75 14.73 -3.45
CA SER A 494 -4.41 14.17 -3.57
C SER A 494 -4.29 12.94 -4.47
N SER A 495 -5.37 12.18 -4.70
CA SER A 495 -5.32 10.95 -5.50
C SER A 495 -5.66 11.15 -6.97
N HIS A 496 -6.60 12.03 -7.25
CA HIS A 496 -6.99 12.40 -8.61
C HIS A 496 -6.53 13.84 -8.81
N PHE A 497 -5.62 14.05 -9.73
CA PHE A 497 -5.05 15.35 -10.06
C PHE A 497 -6.15 16.29 -10.60
N HIS A 498 -6.89 16.91 -9.70
CA HIS A 498 -7.69 18.08 -10.06
C HIS A 498 -6.73 19.22 -10.35
N SER A 499 -6.36 19.33 -11.60
CA SER A 499 -5.42 20.33 -12.05
C SER A 499 -6.18 21.50 -12.64
N ILE A 500 -5.79 22.67 -12.24
CA ILE A 500 -6.24 23.91 -12.88
C ILE A 500 -5.17 24.28 -13.90
N SER A 501 -5.47 24.13 -15.18
CA SER A 501 -4.58 24.69 -16.21
C SER A 501 -4.78 26.20 -16.27
N TYR A 502 -3.70 26.93 -16.13
CA TYR A 502 -3.72 28.37 -16.03
C TYR A 502 -3.01 29.01 -17.22
N SER A 503 -3.71 29.78 -18.02
CA SER A 503 -3.13 30.53 -19.13
C SER A 503 -3.05 32.01 -18.77
N GLY A 504 -1.86 32.55 -18.65
CA GLY A 504 -1.66 34.01 -18.48
C GLY A 504 -0.95 34.44 -17.22
N LEU A 505 -0.19 33.57 -16.61
CA LEU A 505 0.51 33.84 -15.35
C LEU A 505 1.66 34.83 -15.46
N ALA A 506 1.66 35.82 -14.59
CA ALA A 506 2.84 36.59 -14.25
C ALA A 506 3.55 35.92 -13.06
N TYR A 507 4.77 35.45 -13.27
CA TYR A 507 5.56 34.76 -12.23
C TYR A 507 6.57 35.70 -11.59
N SER A 508 6.70 35.57 -10.28
CA SER A 508 7.89 36.02 -9.59
C SER A 508 9.01 34.97 -9.61
N THR A 509 10.17 35.39 -9.18
CA THR A 509 11.33 34.50 -9.02
C THR A 509 11.04 33.41 -8.00
N PHE A 510 11.57 32.22 -8.23
CA PHE A 510 11.48 31.12 -7.25
C PHE A 510 12.07 31.55 -5.91
N ALA A 511 11.27 31.45 -4.88
CA ALA A 511 11.68 31.74 -3.50
C ALA A 511 11.85 30.46 -2.70
N GLU A 512 12.98 30.32 -2.03
CA GLU A 512 13.25 29.23 -1.11
C GLU A 512 13.66 29.82 0.25
N THR A 513 12.85 29.58 1.25
CA THR A 513 13.13 29.95 2.64
C THR A 513 12.90 28.73 3.54
N ALA A 514 13.27 28.80 4.81
CA ALA A 514 13.02 27.72 5.78
C ALA A 514 11.53 27.35 5.95
N LYS A 515 10.60 28.20 5.47
CA LYS A 515 9.15 28.01 5.62
C LYS A 515 8.38 27.98 4.31
N LYS A 516 8.96 28.45 3.20
CA LYS A 516 8.28 28.56 1.91
C LYS A 516 9.23 28.16 0.79
N ARG A 517 8.76 27.35 -0.12
CA ARG A 517 9.49 26.93 -1.32
C ARG A 517 8.52 26.90 -2.49
N GLY A 518 8.67 27.80 -3.44
CA GLY A 518 7.76 27.91 -4.58
C GLY A 518 7.80 29.26 -5.28
N TYR A 519 6.74 29.57 -5.97
CA TYR A 519 6.58 30.78 -6.77
C TYR A 519 5.46 31.67 -6.22
N GLU A 520 5.59 32.97 -6.39
CA GLU A 520 4.46 33.88 -6.24
C GLU A 520 3.74 33.98 -7.58
N VAL A 521 2.45 33.72 -7.56
CA VAL A 521 1.57 33.71 -8.74
C VAL A 521 0.37 34.59 -8.44
N ASP A 522 0.20 35.67 -9.19
CA ASP A 522 -0.89 36.64 -9.01
C ASP A 522 -1.08 37.08 -7.55
N GLY A 523 0.02 37.35 -6.85
CA GLY A 523 -0.01 37.76 -5.44
C GLY A 523 -0.23 36.64 -4.42
N MET A 524 -0.37 35.40 -4.84
CA MET A 524 -0.47 34.22 -3.99
C MET A 524 0.81 33.38 -4.05
N PHE A 525 1.19 32.80 -2.92
CA PHE A 525 2.31 31.87 -2.87
C PHE A 525 1.85 30.46 -3.24
N VAL A 526 2.49 29.89 -4.27
CA VAL A 526 2.21 28.55 -4.75
C VAL A 526 3.44 27.69 -4.48
N ASP A 527 3.26 26.65 -3.67
CA ASP A 527 4.33 25.73 -3.31
C ASP A 527 4.86 24.99 -4.56
N SER A 528 6.17 24.81 -4.67
CA SER A 528 6.79 23.98 -5.71
C SER A 528 8.04 23.31 -5.19
N PHE A 529 8.20 22.03 -5.50
CA PHE A 529 9.41 21.29 -5.20
C PHE A 529 10.43 21.33 -6.34
N ASP A 530 10.03 21.81 -7.52
CA ASP A 530 10.85 21.92 -8.71
C ASP A 530 11.20 23.38 -8.99
N LYS A 531 12.51 23.71 -8.93
CA LYS A 531 13.05 25.05 -9.19
C LYS A 531 13.09 25.40 -10.68
N GLU A 532 13.11 24.37 -11.53
CA GLU A 532 13.24 24.50 -12.98
C GLU A 532 11.92 24.31 -13.70
N LEU A 533 10.84 24.13 -12.95
CA LEU A 533 9.51 23.97 -13.50
C LEU A 533 9.16 25.17 -14.39
N ASN A 534 8.85 24.89 -15.67
CA ASN A 534 8.30 25.93 -16.55
C ASN A 534 6.82 26.14 -16.17
N PRO A 535 6.52 27.26 -15.54
CA PRO A 535 5.18 27.47 -15.02
C PRO A 535 4.09 27.50 -16.09
N LYS A 536 4.42 27.84 -17.34
CA LYS A 536 3.46 27.88 -18.47
C LYS A 536 2.85 26.50 -18.78
N ASN A 537 3.56 25.43 -18.38
CA ASN A 537 3.12 24.05 -18.56
C ASN A 537 2.80 23.35 -17.23
N ALA A 538 2.73 24.12 -16.16
CA ALA A 538 2.47 23.58 -14.83
C ALA A 538 0.98 23.63 -14.48
N LEU A 539 0.55 22.65 -13.72
CA LEU A 539 -0.79 22.55 -13.17
C LEU A 539 -0.78 23.06 -11.73
N ILE A 540 -1.79 23.82 -11.35
CA ILE A 540 -1.98 24.26 -9.97
C ILE A 540 -2.96 23.30 -9.30
N VAL A 541 -2.52 22.66 -8.23
CA VAL A 541 -3.35 21.74 -7.45
C VAL A 541 -3.65 22.39 -6.10
N PRO A 542 -4.90 22.74 -5.80
CA PRO A 542 -5.30 23.17 -4.47
C PRO A 542 -5.32 21.98 -3.52
N TYR A 543 -4.86 22.17 -2.28
CA TYR A 543 -4.95 21.18 -1.23
C TYR A 543 -5.16 21.83 0.14
N LEU A 544 -5.75 21.11 1.08
CA LEU A 544 -5.92 21.57 2.44
C LEU A 544 -4.76 21.06 3.31
N TYR A 545 -4.15 21.95 4.07
CA TYR A 545 -3.20 21.63 5.11
C TYR A 545 -3.74 22.09 6.46
N GLY A 546 -4.40 21.17 7.17
CA GLY A 546 -5.32 21.54 8.23
C GLY A 546 -6.51 22.33 7.65
N ASP A 547 -6.82 23.48 8.22
CA ASP A 547 -7.88 24.38 7.73
C ASP A 547 -7.37 25.42 6.71
N GLU A 548 -6.10 25.34 6.31
CA GLU A 548 -5.49 26.31 5.39
C GLU A 548 -5.45 25.77 3.97
N LEU A 549 -6.08 26.50 3.04
CA LEU A 549 -5.95 26.21 1.60
C LEU A 549 -4.54 26.55 1.14
N LYS A 550 -3.88 25.57 0.53
CA LYS A 550 -2.58 25.72 -0.14
C LYS A 550 -2.68 25.35 -1.60
N LEU A 551 -1.78 25.89 -2.39
CA LEU A 551 -1.64 25.60 -3.80
C LEU A 551 -0.26 25.02 -4.07
N ILE A 552 -0.17 23.99 -4.89
CA ILE A 552 1.09 23.40 -5.32
C ILE A 552 1.18 23.36 -6.85
N LEU A 553 2.33 23.74 -7.40
CA LEU A 553 2.63 23.58 -8.81
C LEU A 553 3.16 22.16 -9.09
N ARG A 554 2.58 21.53 -10.11
CA ARG A 554 3.04 20.25 -10.63
C ARG A 554 3.17 20.30 -12.15
N LYS A 555 4.07 19.46 -12.71
CA LYS A 555 4.13 19.16 -14.15
C LYS A 555 2.92 18.42 -14.59
#